data_a0be05481a958225701233deb7abaa5b
#
_entry.id   a0be05481a958225701233deb7abaa5b
#
_cell.length_a   1.000
_cell.length_b   1.000
_cell.length_c   1.000
_cell.angle_alpha   90.00
_cell.angle_beta   90.00
_cell.angle_gamma   90.00
#
_symmetry.space_group_name_H-M   'P 1'
#
loop_
_entity.id
_entity.type
_entity.pdbx_description
1 polymer ?
#
loop_
_entity_poly.entity_id
_entity_poly.type
_entity_poly.pdbx_seq_one_letter_code
_entity_poly.pdbx_strand_id
1 'polypeptide(L)'
;MRIFVFCFSSIVACPLTINIPQAGAGSVYDGMIAAQAEANGVPVSLIHRVIMRESRYNPRAVSGGNYGLMQIRLGTARAMGYRGSAEGLLDPATNLTYAVRYLAGAYRAARGNESRAAALYARGYYGEAKRRGFSPYGSSQ
;
A
#
# COMPACT_ATOMS: atom_id res chain seq x y z
N MET A 1 -27.10 -28.16 -68.84
CA MET A 1 -27.44 -28.24 -67.42
C MET A 1 -26.21 -27.75 -66.64
N ARG A 2 -26.24 -26.44 -66.20
CA ARG A 2 -25.11 -25.77 -65.52
C ARG A 2 -25.33 -25.82 -64.01
N ILE A 3 -24.46 -26.53 -63.35
CA ILE A 3 -24.47 -26.59 -61.85
C ILE A 3 -23.68 -25.40 -61.30
N PHE A 4 -24.36 -24.46 -60.65
CA PHE A 4 -23.76 -23.38 -59.93
C PHE A 4 -23.34 -23.90 -58.54
N VAL A 5 -22.04 -23.99 -58.33
CA VAL A 5 -21.49 -24.23 -57.03
C VAL A 5 -21.37 -22.88 -56.27
N PHE A 6 -22.21 -22.68 -55.25
CA PHE A 6 -22.12 -21.55 -54.34
C PHE A 6 -21.01 -21.81 -53.33
N CYS A 7 -19.94 -21.05 -53.43
CA CYS A 7 -18.87 -21.04 -52.47
C CYS A 7 -19.30 -20.15 -51.28
N PHE A 8 -19.71 -20.77 -50.18
CA PHE A 8 -19.96 -20.05 -48.91
C PHE A 8 -18.62 -19.70 -48.28
N SER A 9 -18.25 -18.44 -48.39
CA SER A 9 -17.09 -17.88 -47.67
C SER A 9 -17.49 -17.64 -46.21
N SER A 10 -17.11 -18.58 -45.33
CA SER A 10 -17.30 -18.42 -43.89
C SER A 10 -16.33 -17.37 -43.39
N ILE A 11 -16.85 -16.19 -43.09
CA ILE A 11 -16.13 -15.17 -42.35
C ILE A 11 -16.07 -15.64 -40.90
N VAL A 12 -14.92 -16.17 -40.47
CA VAL A 12 -14.63 -16.45 -39.06
C VAL A 12 -14.39 -15.10 -38.38
N ALA A 13 -15.43 -14.61 -37.72
CA ALA A 13 -15.30 -13.48 -36.79
C ALA A 13 -14.47 -13.95 -35.59
N CYS A 14 -13.22 -13.53 -35.56
CA CYS A 14 -12.39 -13.70 -34.38
C CYS A 14 -12.93 -12.78 -33.27
N PRO A 15 -13.43 -13.29 -32.14
CA PRO A 15 -13.80 -12.41 -31.04
C PRO A 15 -12.51 -11.80 -30.48
N LEU A 16 -12.35 -10.50 -30.64
CA LEU A 16 -11.39 -9.72 -29.83
C LEU A 16 -11.78 -9.91 -28.37
N THR A 17 -11.14 -10.85 -27.70
CA THR A 17 -11.18 -10.93 -26.26
C THR A 17 -10.43 -9.71 -25.73
N ILE A 18 -11.17 -8.66 -25.38
CA ILE A 18 -10.66 -7.56 -24.59
C ILE A 18 -10.32 -8.19 -23.25
N ASN A 19 -9.04 -8.46 -23.04
CA ASN A 19 -8.51 -8.86 -21.74
C ASN A 19 -8.55 -7.63 -20.84
N ILE A 20 -9.73 -7.36 -20.27
CA ILE A 20 -9.85 -6.40 -19.19
C ILE A 20 -9.07 -7.01 -18.04
N PRO A 21 -7.98 -6.40 -17.56
CA PRO A 21 -7.34 -6.88 -16.35
C PRO A 21 -8.42 -6.90 -15.28
N GLN A 22 -8.79 -8.08 -14.80
CA GLN A 22 -9.61 -8.20 -13.61
C GLN A 22 -8.79 -7.54 -12.50
N ALA A 23 -9.13 -6.28 -12.21
CA ALA A 23 -8.80 -5.71 -10.93
C ALA A 23 -9.39 -6.70 -9.91
N GLY A 24 -8.54 -7.51 -9.32
CA GLY A 24 -8.94 -8.36 -8.21
C GLY A 24 -9.73 -7.49 -7.26
N ALA A 25 -10.81 -8.03 -6.68
CA ALA A 25 -11.73 -7.28 -5.84
C ALA A 25 -10.91 -6.34 -4.95
N GLY A 26 -10.89 -5.06 -5.31
CA GLY A 26 -10.07 -4.06 -4.66
C GLY A 26 -10.48 -4.02 -3.19
N SER A 27 -9.52 -3.82 -2.32
CA SER A 27 -9.80 -3.56 -0.92
C SER A 27 -10.70 -2.34 -0.80
N VAL A 28 -11.64 -2.34 0.13
CA VAL A 28 -12.45 -1.14 0.45
C VAL A 28 -11.59 0.08 0.81
N TYR A 29 -10.30 -0.13 1.02
CA TYR A 29 -9.31 0.90 1.36
C TYR A 29 -8.50 1.41 0.17
N ASP A 30 -8.68 0.88 -1.05
CA ASP A 30 -7.82 1.17 -2.20
C ASP A 30 -7.77 2.66 -2.55
N GLY A 31 -8.90 3.36 -2.47
CA GLY A 31 -8.94 4.80 -2.69
C GLY A 31 -8.10 5.58 -1.65
N MET A 32 -8.18 5.20 -0.37
CA MET A 32 -7.38 5.81 0.69
C MET A 32 -5.90 5.46 0.53
N ILE A 33 -5.60 4.23 0.15
CA ILE A 33 -4.23 3.76 -0.10
C ILE A 33 -3.59 4.54 -1.25
N ALA A 34 -4.31 4.71 -2.37
CA ALA A 34 -3.83 5.46 -3.52
C ALA A 34 -3.54 6.92 -3.16
N ALA A 35 -4.44 7.58 -2.43
CA ALA A 35 -4.24 8.95 -1.97
C ALA A 35 -3.02 9.09 -1.05
N GLN A 36 -2.81 8.16 -0.12
CA GLN A 36 -1.66 8.18 0.77
C GLN A 36 -0.35 7.82 0.04
N ALA A 37 -0.40 6.94 -0.96
CA ALA A 37 0.74 6.60 -1.81
C ALA A 37 1.25 7.84 -2.56
N GLU A 38 0.33 8.57 -3.19
CA GLU A 38 0.63 9.80 -3.90
C GLU A 38 1.19 10.89 -2.96
N ALA A 39 0.48 11.15 -1.86
CA ALA A 39 0.86 12.19 -0.89
C ALA A 39 2.24 11.96 -0.26
N ASN A 40 2.71 10.71 -0.17
CA ASN A 40 3.97 10.35 0.49
C ASN A 40 5.06 9.85 -0.47
N GLY A 41 4.78 9.75 -1.77
CA GLY A 41 5.73 9.28 -2.77
C GLY A 41 6.18 7.83 -2.57
N VAL A 42 5.25 6.94 -2.20
CA VAL A 42 5.51 5.51 -2.04
C VAL A 42 4.65 4.68 -2.99
N PRO A 43 5.15 3.54 -3.49
CA PRO A 43 4.35 2.67 -4.34
C PRO A 43 3.12 2.12 -3.63
N VAL A 44 1.97 2.10 -4.32
CA VAL A 44 0.72 1.47 -3.83
C VAL A 44 0.96 0.01 -3.46
N SER A 45 1.74 -0.73 -4.27
CA SER A 45 2.13 -2.12 -4.03
C SER A 45 2.83 -2.33 -2.69
N LEU A 46 3.67 -1.38 -2.30
CA LEU A 46 4.38 -1.44 -1.02
C LEU A 46 3.42 -1.30 0.17
N ILE A 47 2.45 -0.39 0.08
CA ILE A 47 1.44 -0.21 1.14
C ILE A 47 0.60 -1.46 1.30
N HIS A 48 0.07 -2.03 0.20
CA HIS A 48 -0.68 -3.29 0.21
C HIS A 48 0.12 -4.43 0.82
N ARG A 49 1.39 -4.57 0.48
CA ARG A 49 2.29 -5.59 1.03
C ARG A 49 2.43 -5.46 2.55
N VAL A 50 2.59 -4.23 3.06
CA VAL A 50 2.70 -3.98 4.50
C VAL A 50 1.38 -4.31 5.19
N ILE A 51 0.24 -3.82 4.69
CA ILE A 51 -1.08 -4.10 5.26
C ILE A 51 -1.37 -5.61 5.32
N MET A 52 -1.12 -6.33 4.21
CA MET A 52 -1.32 -7.77 4.16
C MET A 52 -0.48 -8.50 5.22
N ARG A 53 0.77 -8.08 5.40
CA ARG A 53 1.68 -8.69 6.37
C ARG A 53 1.32 -8.35 7.81
N GLU A 54 0.94 -7.10 8.09
CA GLU A 54 0.74 -6.60 9.45
C GLU A 54 -0.64 -6.97 10.03
N SER A 55 -1.70 -6.91 9.22
CA SER A 55 -3.07 -7.10 9.72
C SER A 55 -3.97 -7.98 8.84
N ARG A 56 -3.52 -8.36 7.64
CA ARG A 56 -4.39 -8.98 6.61
C ARG A 56 -5.65 -8.15 6.35
N TYR A 57 -5.50 -6.83 6.29
CA TYR A 57 -6.59 -5.86 6.12
C TYR A 57 -7.60 -5.79 7.28
N ASN A 58 -7.26 -6.26 8.47
CA ASN A 58 -8.09 -6.08 9.65
C ASN A 58 -7.83 -4.70 10.28
N PRO A 59 -8.76 -3.72 10.17
CA PRO A 59 -8.54 -2.39 10.72
C PRO A 59 -8.60 -2.37 12.25
N ARG A 60 -9.18 -3.39 12.85
CA ARG A 60 -9.30 -3.51 14.31
C ARG A 60 -8.20 -4.37 14.95
N ALA A 61 -7.19 -4.74 14.17
CA ALA A 61 -6.07 -5.53 14.69
C ALA A 61 -5.32 -4.76 15.78
N VAL A 62 -5.08 -5.43 16.91
CA VAL A 62 -4.25 -4.92 18.01
C VAL A 62 -3.32 -6.03 18.45
N SER A 63 -2.02 -5.79 18.44
CA SER A 63 -1.02 -6.77 18.84
C SER A 63 0.23 -6.07 19.42
N GLY A 64 0.56 -6.39 20.66
CA GLY A 64 1.79 -5.89 21.30
C GLY A 64 1.94 -4.37 21.31
N GLY A 65 0.82 -3.63 21.39
CA GLY A 65 0.80 -2.16 21.37
C GLY A 65 0.93 -1.57 19.96
N ASN A 66 0.67 -2.39 18.92
CA ASN A 66 0.53 -1.95 17.53
C ASN A 66 -0.96 -1.99 17.14
N TYR A 67 -1.40 -1.06 16.31
CA TYR A 67 -2.82 -0.79 16.05
C TYR A 67 -3.13 -0.70 14.56
N GLY A 68 -4.28 -1.27 14.17
CA GLY A 68 -4.95 -1.08 12.90
C GLY A 68 -4.27 -1.72 11.69
N LEU A 69 -4.63 -1.25 10.51
CA LEU A 69 -4.25 -1.84 9.21
C LEU A 69 -2.74 -2.06 9.05
N MET A 70 -1.94 -1.11 9.45
CA MET A 70 -0.49 -1.16 9.29
C MET A 70 0.25 -1.42 10.61
N GLN A 71 -0.47 -1.75 11.68
CA GLN A 71 0.12 -2.08 12.98
C GLN A 71 1.13 -1.03 13.49
N ILE A 72 0.72 0.24 13.43
CA ILE A 72 1.57 1.34 13.92
C ILE A 72 1.49 1.47 15.44
N ARG A 73 2.59 1.80 16.09
CA ARG A 73 2.63 2.13 17.52
C ARG A 73 2.16 3.55 17.76
N LEU A 74 1.48 3.79 18.90
CA LEU A 74 1.05 5.14 19.27
C LEU A 74 2.23 6.13 19.33
N GLY A 75 3.38 5.73 19.90
CA GLY A 75 4.58 6.56 19.94
C GLY A 75 5.09 6.94 18.54
N THR A 76 5.09 5.98 17.61
CA THR A 76 5.48 6.24 16.22
C THR A 76 4.49 7.17 15.53
N ALA A 77 3.18 6.94 15.70
CA ALA A 77 2.14 7.81 15.15
C ALA A 77 2.26 9.25 15.69
N ARG A 78 2.53 9.41 17.00
CA ARG A 78 2.79 10.72 17.63
C ARG A 78 4.02 11.41 17.07
N ALA A 79 5.09 10.68 16.81
CA ALA A 79 6.29 11.21 16.14
C ALA A 79 6.00 11.65 14.70
N MET A 80 4.96 11.07 14.04
CA MET A 80 4.45 11.49 12.74
C MET A 80 3.42 12.63 12.82
N GLY A 81 3.13 13.15 14.01
CA GLY A 81 2.21 14.28 14.22
C GLY A 81 0.82 13.90 14.72
N TYR A 82 0.56 12.62 15.02
CA TYR A 82 -0.73 12.20 15.60
C TYR A 82 -0.93 12.75 17.01
N ARG A 83 -2.16 13.23 17.30
CA ARG A 83 -2.49 13.82 18.62
C ARG A 83 -3.63 13.10 19.35
N GLY A 84 -4.18 12.04 18.72
CA GLY A 84 -5.29 11.26 19.28
C GLY A 84 -4.87 10.15 20.23
N SER A 85 -5.85 9.32 20.58
CA SER A 85 -5.68 8.14 21.44
C SER A 85 -5.22 6.90 20.62
N ALA A 86 -4.84 5.84 21.33
CA ALA A 86 -4.49 4.57 20.69
C ALA A 86 -5.67 3.97 19.89
N GLU A 87 -6.89 4.09 20.41
CA GLU A 87 -8.12 3.62 19.77
C GLU A 87 -8.39 4.32 18.44
N GLY A 88 -8.04 5.61 18.33
CA GLY A 88 -8.17 6.37 17.09
C GLY A 88 -7.30 5.83 15.95
N LEU A 89 -6.26 5.05 16.26
CA LEU A 89 -5.44 4.36 15.25
C LEU A 89 -6.12 3.13 14.66
N LEU A 90 -7.30 2.74 15.16
CA LEU A 90 -8.13 1.68 14.58
C LEU A 90 -9.02 2.23 13.44
N ASP A 91 -9.13 3.55 13.31
CA ASP A 91 -9.74 4.16 12.14
C ASP A 91 -8.82 4.01 10.92
N PRO A 92 -9.29 3.41 9.81
CA PRO A 92 -8.46 3.15 8.64
C PRO A 92 -7.79 4.39 8.05
N ALA A 93 -8.52 5.50 7.92
CA ALA A 93 -7.98 6.73 7.34
C ALA A 93 -6.88 7.32 8.23
N THR A 94 -7.11 7.36 9.53
CA THR A 94 -6.13 7.80 10.53
C THR A 94 -4.89 6.90 10.50
N ASN A 95 -5.09 5.58 10.52
CA ASN A 95 -3.99 4.61 10.49
C ASN A 95 -3.10 4.80 9.25
N LEU A 96 -3.72 4.83 8.07
CA LEU A 96 -3.00 5.01 6.79
C LEU A 96 -2.25 6.34 6.76
N THR A 97 -2.85 7.44 7.22
CA THR A 97 -2.22 8.75 7.22
C THR A 97 -0.86 8.74 7.93
N TYR A 98 -0.79 8.19 9.13
CA TYR A 98 0.44 8.23 9.93
C TYR A 98 1.39 7.07 9.63
N ALA A 99 0.84 5.89 9.35
CA ALA A 99 1.66 4.72 9.04
C ALA A 99 2.33 4.81 7.66
N VAL A 100 1.64 5.34 6.63
CA VAL A 100 2.26 5.53 5.31
C VAL A 100 3.33 6.62 5.36
N ARG A 101 3.14 7.68 6.15
CA ARG A 101 4.19 8.68 6.39
C ARG A 101 5.44 8.05 7.01
N TYR A 102 5.28 7.18 7.98
CA TYR A 102 6.39 6.41 8.55
C TYR A 102 7.02 5.45 7.53
N LEU A 103 6.21 4.77 6.72
CA LEU A 103 6.67 3.89 5.64
C LEU A 103 7.49 4.65 4.57
N ALA A 104 7.12 5.89 4.26
CA ALA A 104 7.87 6.73 3.33
C ALA A 104 9.31 6.98 3.82
N GLY A 105 9.51 7.16 5.11
CA GLY A 105 10.84 7.21 5.71
C GLY A 105 11.63 5.91 5.54
N ALA A 106 10.98 4.76 5.76
CA ALA A 106 11.58 3.45 5.54
C ALA A 106 11.94 3.24 4.06
N TYR A 107 11.08 3.69 3.14
CA TYR A 107 11.30 3.60 1.70
C TYR A 107 12.50 4.45 1.24
N ARG A 108 12.64 5.67 1.76
CA ARG A 108 13.84 6.50 1.54
C ARG A 108 15.10 5.83 2.10
N ALA A 109 15.04 5.30 3.33
CA ALA A 109 16.14 4.56 3.94
C ALA A 109 16.52 3.31 3.15
N ALA A 110 15.57 2.69 2.47
CA ALA A 110 15.76 1.54 1.59
C ALA A 110 16.28 1.92 0.19
N ARG A 111 16.40 3.22 -0.14
CA ARG A 111 16.75 3.73 -1.49
C ARG A 111 15.78 3.21 -2.57
N GLY A 112 14.48 3.23 -2.30
CA GLY A 112 13.45 2.79 -3.23
C GLY A 112 13.27 1.26 -3.35
N ASN A 113 14.00 0.46 -2.58
CA ASN A 113 13.80 -0.99 -2.58
C ASN A 113 12.61 -1.36 -1.68
N GLU A 114 11.51 -1.80 -2.29
CA GLU A 114 10.27 -2.11 -1.56
C GLU A 114 10.41 -3.24 -0.53
N SER A 115 11.12 -4.31 -0.87
CA SER A 115 11.31 -5.45 0.05
C SER A 115 12.11 -5.04 1.28
N ARG A 116 13.16 -4.23 1.08
CA ARG A 116 13.95 -3.66 2.17
C ARG A 116 13.15 -2.65 2.97
N ALA A 117 12.33 -1.81 2.32
CA ALA A 117 11.46 -0.86 2.99
C ALA A 117 10.45 -1.54 3.92
N ALA A 118 9.78 -2.60 3.45
CA ALA A 118 8.87 -3.39 4.25
C ALA A 118 9.57 -4.03 5.46
N ALA A 119 10.79 -4.53 5.29
CA ALA A 119 11.60 -5.07 6.39
C ALA A 119 12.00 -3.99 7.40
N LEU A 120 12.39 -2.80 6.92
CA LEU A 120 12.74 -1.65 7.75
C LEU A 120 11.53 -1.12 8.53
N TYR A 121 10.36 -1.07 7.88
CA TYR A 121 9.12 -0.70 8.55
C TYR A 121 8.84 -1.58 9.76
N ALA A 122 8.91 -2.90 9.61
CA ALA A 122 8.57 -3.84 10.67
C ALA A 122 9.53 -3.83 11.86
N ARG A 123 10.83 -3.69 11.61
CA ARG A 123 11.85 -3.72 12.68
C ARG A 123 12.22 -2.34 13.23
N GLY A 124 11.71 -1.28 12.62
CA GLY A 124 12.17 0.09 12.84
C GLY A 124 13.43 0.41 12.03
N TYR A 125 13.58 1.68 11.64
CA TYR A 125 14.69 2.12 10.80
C TYR A 125 15.46 3.32 11.36
N TYR A 126 15.33 3.60 12.66
CA TYR A 126 15.98 4.73 13.30
C TYR A 126 17.51 4.73 13.08
N GLY A 127 18.16 3.60 13.31
CA GLY A 127 19.60 3.47 13.11
C GLY A 127 20.02 3.63 11.66
N GLU A 128 19.22 3.13 10.71
CA GLU A 128 19.48 3.29 9.28
C GLU A 128 19.32 4.75 8.84
N ALA A 129 18.26 5.42 9.29
CA ALA A 129 18.01 6.82 9.00
C ALA A 129 19.14 7.73 9.54
N LYS A 130 19.56 7.49 10.80
CA LYS A 130 20.67 8.22 11.42
C LYS A 130 21.98 8.06 10.64
N ARG A 131 22.31 6.83 10.21
CA ARG A 131 23.51 6.60 9.38
C ARG A 131 23.45 7.33 8.04
N ARG A 132 22.25 7.63 7.54
CA ARG A 132 22.00 8.35 6.29
C ARG A 132 21.76 9.84 6.48
N GLY A 133 21.89 10.36 7.70
CA GLY A 133 21.82 11.78 8.00
C GLY A 133 20.41 12.38 7.95
N PHE A 134 19.35 11.58 8.15
CA PHE A 134 17.99 12.11 8.24
C PHE A 134 17.23 11.58 9.46
N SER A 135 16.25 12.37 9.93
CA SER A 135 15.34 11.92 10.99
C SER A 135 14.29 10.96 10.42
N PRO A 136 14.05 9.78 11.05
CA PRO A 136 12.95 8.90 10.66
C PRO A 136 11.57 9.51 10.91
N TYR A 137 11.50 10.53 11.75
CA TYR A 137 10.25 11.14 12.20
C TYR A 137 9.96 12.50 11.52
N GLY A 138 10.67 12.83 10.45
CA GLY A 138 10.59 14.15 9.81
C GLY A 138 11.43 15.20 10.55
N SER A 139 11.73 16.29 9.89
CA SER A 139 12.25 17.49 10.56
C SER A 139 11.10 18.09 11.38
N SER A 140 11.24 18.12 12.69
CA SER A 140 10.45 19.02 13.52
C SER A 140 10.79 20.45 13.08
N GLN A 141 9.89 21.08 12.31
CA GLN A 141 9.86 22.54 12.20
C GLN A 141 8.89 23.07 13.23
#